data_3f6b4930016964cd254a50c4c991d8e3
#
_entry.id   3f6b4930016964cd254a50c4c991d8e3
#
_cell.length_a   1.000
_cell.length_b   1.000
_cell.length_c   1.000
_cell.angle_alpha   90.00
_cell.angle_beta   90.00
_cell.angle_gamma   90.00
#
_symmetry.space_group_name_H-M   'P 1'
#
loop_
_entity.id
_entity.type
_entity.pdbx_description
1 polymer ?
#
loop_
_entity_poly.entity_id
_entity_poly.type
_entity_poly.pdbx_seq_one_letter_code
_entity_poly.pdbx_strand_id
1 'polypeptide(L)'
;MSTVNLWMFHKKPILANSGRIGTLPLMNPDARSFTRRSFLRRSALAVGALHLVPSGVLGAPGRPGASARFVVGHIGTGGMGMTHVFNLLQFQREGKARIAALCDVDENRLEAAANHVKGGATPYRDYRRIIDRQDIDAVVIATPDHWHAVQTVHACQTGKHVFVEKPSSVTVREGQAMVAAARANRVAVQVGAQARTALGAWHTCRAIRNGIVGRVHKVTCWHYASPADDQPVPDSQPPEDLDWDLWLGPMSWRPYNRRYLPGTFRWIMESGGGQIRDRGAHQFSTILWCMEADQQNSFTVTATGTRPTRGLWDTAIDMDVVYQFKNPDWTLVWGQPGDKQGQLEFGNVFWGEHGKLILEWEGGYKPANPEAINFQMPAGGREVYRTDEYPDFNMNHKADWFKSIREGHLRPAVDIEIGHRAATLCNLGNLSMLLGRTLVWDGDRQEVVGDEQANRLLDKPQRYPYVL
;
A
#
# COMPACT_ATOMS: atom_id res chain seq x y z
N MET A 1 42.13 -39.22 -8.50
CA MET A 1 43.13 -39.34 -7.42
C MET A 1 42.85 -38.25 -6.43
N SER A 2 42.29 -38.67 -5.31
CA SER A 2 42.55 -38.41 -3.88
C SER A 2 42.39 -36.93 -3.46
N THR A 3 41.72 -36.54 -2.39
CA THR A 3 41.36 -37.24 -1.14
C THR A 3 40.32 -36.44 -0.39
N VAL A 4 39.34 -37.14 0.16
CA VAL A 4 38.33 -36.67 1.12
C VAL A 4 38.98 -36.56 2.49
N ASN A 5 38.80 -35.50 3.23
CA ASN A 5 39.13 -35.43 4.66
C ASN A 5 37.87 -35.25 5.50
N LEU A 6 37.56 -36.31 6.22
CA LEU A 6 36.54 -36.45 7.26
C LEU A 6 37.12 -35.95 8.57
N TRP A 7 36.42 -35.04 9.30
CA TRP A 7 36.73 -34.72 10.69
C TRP A 7 35.73 -35.36 11.63
N MET A 8 36.23 -36.31 12.45
CA MET A 8 35.48 -36.99 13.51
C MET A 8 35.33 -36.12 14.75
N PHE A 9 34.14 -36.12 15.34
CA PHE A 9 33.86 -35.55 16.67
C PHE A 9 34.35 -36.52 17.77
N HIS A 10 35.25 -36.07 18.63
CA HIS A 10 35.62 -36.74 19.87
C HIS A 10 34.67 -36.38 21.00
N LYS A 11 33.97 -37.39 21.54
CA LYS A 11 33.28 -37.32 22.83
C LYS A 11 34.26 -37.48 23.97
N LYS A 12 34.25 -36.56 24.97
CA LYS A 12 34.89 -36.79 26.30
C LYS A 12 33.84 -37.25 27.32
N PRO A 13 34.19 -38.19 28.22
CA PRO A 13 33.27 -38.73 29.21
C PRO A 13 33.17 -37.82 30.45
N ILE A 14 31.93 -37.73 31.02
CA ILE A 14 31.66 -37.05 32.26
C ILE A 14 31.99 -38.00 33.43
N LEU A 15 32.90 -37.58 34.29
CA LEU A 15 33.21 -38.23 35.55
C LEU A 15 32.09 -37.93 36.59
N ALA A 16 31.56 -39.03 37.14
CA ALA A 16 30.67 -38.99 38.29
C ALA A 16 31.44 -38.61 39.57
N ASN A 17 30.93 -37.63 40.30
CA ASN A 17 31.42 -37.30 41.64
C ASN A 17 30.33 -37.58 42.68
N SER A 18 30.61 -38.64 43.49
CA SER A 18 29.81 -39.05 44.63
C SER A 18 30.07 -38.14 45.83
N GLY A 19 29.10 -37.38 46.29
CA GLY A 19 29.24 -36.47 47.43
C GLY A 19 28.01 -36.39 48.30
N ARG A 20 27.95 -37.18 49.34
CA ARG A 20 27.28 -37.06 50.65
C ARG A 20 25.84 -36.52 50.71
N ILE A 21 24.97 -37.40 51.16
CA ILE A 21 23.62 -37.17 51.68
C ILE A 21 23.72 -36.32 52.97
N GLY A 22 23.33 -35.06 52.89
CA GLY A 22 23.10 -34.18 54.02
C GLY A 22 21.67 -34.35 54.55
N THR A 23 21.51 -34.66 55.81
CA THR A 23 20.22 -34.81 56.52
C THR A 23 19.43 -33.51 56.51
N LEU A 24 18.20 -33.57 56.06
CA LEU A 24 17.21 -32.49 56.17
C LEU A 24 16.82 -32.24 57.62
N PRO A 25 16.73 -30.99 58.10
CA PRO A 25 16.19 -30.68 59.40
C PRO A 25 14.68 -30.89 59.44
N LEU A 26 14.24 -31.50 60.54
CA LEU A 26 12.84 -31.77 60.86
C LEU A 26 11.98 -30.50 60.80
N MET A 27 10.91 -30.54 60.03
CA MET A 27 9.90 -29.50 59.99
C MET A 27 9.24 -29.29 61.36
N ASN A 28 9.19 -28.06 61.79
CA ASN A 28 8.50 -27.58 62.96
C ASN A 28 6.98 -27.71 62.76
N PRO A 29 6.19 -28.32 63.65
CA PRO A 29 4.77 -28.58 63.48
C PRO A 29 3.86 -27.39 63.86
N ASP A 30 4.20 -26.16 63.51
CA ASP A 30 3.29 -25.01 63.62
C ASP A 30 2.66 -24.64 62.27
N ALA A 31 2.01 -25.62 61.65
CA ALA A 31 1.09 -25.35 60.55
C ALA A 31 -0.17 -24.67 61.12
N ARG A 32 -0.18 -23.34 61.12
CA ARG A 32 -1.40 -22.58 61.36
C ARG A 32 -2.47 -23.04 60.37
N SER A 33 -3.47 -23.74 60.90
CA SER A 33 -4.61 -24.26 60.13
C SER A 33 -5.25 -23.15 59.34
N PHE A 34 -5.21 -23.28 58.00
CA PHE A 34 -5.96 -22.42 57.07
C PHE A 34 -7.44 -22.72 57.27
N THR A 35 -8.14 -21.91 58.06
CA THR A 35 -9.58 -22.04 58.24
C THR A 35 -10.31 -21.45 57.03
N ARG A 36 -11.47 -22.02 56.66
CA ARG A 36 -12.36 -21.47 55.62
C ARG A 36 -12.59 -19.94 55.80
N ARG A 37 -12.64 -19.48 57.06
CA ARG A 37 -12.84 -18.08 57.42
C ARG A 37 -11.64 -17.18 57.06
N SER A 38 -10.41 -17.70 57.22
CA SER A 38 -9.18 -16.92 56.82
C SER A 38 -9.00 -16.90 55.31
N PHE A 39 -9.44 -17.95 54.59
CA PHE A 39 -9.46 -17.97 53.15
C PHE A 39 -10.48 -16.96 52.57
N LEU A 40 -11.73 -16.98 53.08
CA LEU A 40 -12.75 -16.03 52.66
C LEU A 40 -12.41 -14.58 52.98
N ARG A 41 -11.75 -14.28 54.13
CA ARG A 41 -11.29 -12.93 54.42
C ARG A 41 -10.18 -12.46 53.49
N ARG A 42 -9.25 -13.32 53.12
CA ARG A 42 -8.18 -12.98 52.15
C ARG A 42 -8.73 -12.87 50.72
N SER A 43 -9.68 -13.69 50.34
CA SER A 43 -10.38 -13.58 49.06
C SER A 43 -11.23 -12.30 48.96
N ALA A 44 -11.91 -11.91 50.07
CA ALA A 44 -12.68 -10.66 50.11
C ALA A 44 -11.79 -9.40 50.03
N LEU A 45 -10.55 -9.46 50.58
CA LEU A 45 -9.58 -8.38 50.40
C LEU A 45 -8.95 -8.34 49.02
N ALA A 46 -8.86 -9.47 48.31
CA ALA A 46 -8.38 -9.53 46.94
C ALA A 46 -9.46 -9.07 45.93
N VAL A 47 -10.74 -9.27 46.24
CA VAL A 47 -11.87 -8.76 45.42
C VAL A 47 -12.15 -7.27 45.67
N GLY A 48 -11.70 -6.74 46.83
CA GLY A 48 -11.84 -5.31 47.17
C GLY A 48 -10.76 -4.39 46.63
N ALA A 49 -9.78 -4.90 45.85
CA ALA A 49 -8.92 -4.05 45.05
C ALA A 49 -9.77 -3.55 43.87
N LEU A 50 -10.46 -2.43 44.07
CA LEU A 50 -11.03 -1.64 42.98
C LEU A 50 -9.92 -1.44 41.94
N HIS A 51 -9.97 -2.19 40.87
CA HIS A 51 -9.19 -1.86 39.67
C HIS A 51 -9.78 -0.54 39.19
N LEU A 52 -9.17 0.57 39.60
CA LEU A 52 -9.41 1.87 38.98
C LEU A 52 -8.92 1.77 37.57
N VAL A 53 -9.83 1.35 36.66
CA VAL A 53 -9.59 1.40 35.23
C VAL A 53 -9.68 2.89 34.86
N PRO A 54 -8.59 3.52 34.38
CA PRO A 54 -8.65 4.90 33.96
C PRO A 54 -9.79 5.11 32.97
N SER A 55 -10.53 6.23 33.11
CA SER A 55 -11.69 6.53 32.26
C SER A 55 -11.42 6.53 30.76
N GLY A 56 -10.14 6.65 30.37
CA GLY A 56 -9.69 6.50 28.97
C GLY A 56 -9.62 5.05 28.47
N VAL A 57 -9.74 4.05 29.37
CA VAL A 57 -9.73 2.61 29.01
C VAL A 57 -11.17 2.13 28.78
N LEU A 58 -12.14 2.69 29.51
CA LEU A 58 -13.56 2.40 29.34
C LEU A 58 -14.14 3.35 28.30
N GLY A 59 -14.87 2.81 27.31
CA GLY A 59 -15.63 3.62 26.37
C GLY A 59 -16.79 4.35 27.10
N ALA A 60 -17.12 5.55 26.62
CA ALA A 60 -18.28 6.33 27.03
C ALA A 60 -19.04 6.77 25.77
N PRO A 61 -20.31 7.18 25.86
CA PRO A 61 -21.04 7.73 24.72
C PRO A 61 -20.21 8.84 24.02
N GLY A 62 -19.88 8.65 22.74
CA GLY A 62 -19.05 9.57 21.97
C GLY A 62 -17.51 9.46 22.18
N ARG A 63 -17.04 8.55 23.06
CA ARG A 63 -15.59 8.26 23.27
C ARG A 63 -15.35 6.75 23.27
N PRO A 64 -14.81 6.16 22.16
CA PRO A 64 -14.41 4.76 22.14
C PRO A 64 -13.39 4.45 23.24
N GLY A 65 -13.50 3.29 23.86
CA GLY A 65 -12.51 2.79 24.81
C GLY A 65 -11.13 2.61 24.15
N ALA A 66 -10.09 2.48 24.97
CA ALA A 66 -8.71 2.31 24.47
C ALA A 66 -8.56 1.10 23.54
N SER A 67 -9.30 0.01 23.80
CA SER A 67 -9.34 -1.21 22.97
C SER A 67 -10.10 -1.05 21.63
N ALA A 68 -10.85 0.03 21.46
CA ALA A 68 -11.58 0.32 20.22
C ALA A 68 -10.81 1.24 19.25
N ARG A 69 -9.62 1.71 19.65
CA ARG A 69 -8.78 2.61 18.86
C ARG A 69 -7.68 1.82 18.17
N PHE A 70 -7.50 2.03 16.87
CA PHE A 70 -6.36 1.49 16.14
C PHE A 70 -5.06 2.18 16.57
N VAL A 71 -4.06 1.40 16.90
CA VAL A 71 -2.69 1.89 17.14
C VAL A 71 -1.91 1.80 15.84
N VAL A 72 -1.50 2.95 15.31
CA VAL A 72 -0.96 3.06 13.95
C VAL A 72 0.51 3.46 13.98
N GLY A 73 1.34 2.75 13.22
CA GLY A 73 2.67 3.16 12.80
C GLY A 73 2.60 3.84 11.44
N HIS A 74 3.42 4.87 11.22
CA HIS A 74 3.46 5.58 9.95
C HIS A 74 4.88 5.57 9.38
N ILE A 75 5.03 5.13 8.13
CA ILE A 75 6.32 4.94 7.45
C ILE A 75 6.34 5.84 6.21
N GLY A 76 7.28 6.77 6.15
CA GLY A 76 7.40 7.79 5.12
C GLY A 76 6.63 9.08 5.45
N THR A 77 7.33 10.16 5.81
CA THR A 77 6.76 11.44 6.21
C THR A 77 6.99 12.55 5.17
N GLY A 78 7.20 12.18 3.89
CA GLY A 78 7.24 13.10 2.77
C GLY A 78 5.88 13.74 2.47
N GLY A 79 5.73 14.35 1.28
CA GLY A 79 4.52 15.12 0.93
C GLY A 79 3.20 14.38 1.18
N MET A 80 2.99 13.22 0.53
CA MET A 80 1.77 12.43 0.75
C MET A 80 1.73 11.80 2.14
N GLY A 81 2.89 11.43 2.70
CA GLY A 81 3.00 10.95 4.07
C GLY A 81 2.46 11.94 5.08
N MET A 82 2.78 13.24 4.96
CA MET A 82 2.24 14.29 5.83
C MET A 82 0.73 14.44 5.68
N THR A 83 0.17 14.33 4.48
CA THR A 83 -1.28 14.28 4.29
C THR A 83 -1.91 13.15 5.12
N HIS A 84 -1.28 11.97 5.11
CA HIS A 84 -1.74 10.84 5.93
C HIS A 84 -1.58 11.10 7.44
N VAL A 85 -0.49 11.73 7.87
CA VAL A 85 -0.31 12.14 9.28
C VAL A 85 -1.46 13.05 9.71
N PHE A 86 -1.82 14.08 8.92
CA PHE A 86 -2.94 14.97 9.24
C PHE A 86 -4.28 14.26 9.28
N ASN A 87 -4.55 13.34 8.35
CA ASN A 87 -5.76 12.52 8.41
C ASN A 87 -5.80 11.65 9.68
N LEU A 88 -4.69 10.98 10.03
CA LEU A 88 -4.60 10.17 11.24
C LEU A 88 -4.76 11.01 12.51
N LEU A 89 -4.25 12.25 12.55
CA LEU A 89 -4.48 13.18 13.65
C LEU A 89 -5.96 13.55 13.79
N GLN A 90 -6.71 13.63 12.68
CA GLN A 90 -8.17 13.81 12.73
C GLN A 90 -8.84 12.59 13.37
N PHE A 91 -8.52 11.37 12.92
CA PHE A 91 -9.02 10.14 13.55
C PHE A 91 -8.60 10.01 15.03
N GLN A 92 -7.42 10.54 15.40
CA GLN A 92 -6.97 10.57 16.78
C GLN A 92 -7.82 11.52 17.64
N ARG A 93 -8.16 12.71 17.12
CA ARG A 93 -9.10 13.65 17.81
C ARG A 93 -10.48 13.03 18.02
N GLU A 94 -10.93 12.21 17.07
CA GLU A 94 -12.19 11.46 17.13
C GLU A 94 -12.13 10.22 18.00
N GLY A 95 -10.94 9.86 18.54
CA GLY A 95 -10.75 8.68 19.36
C GLY A 95 -10.76 7.35 18.58
N LYS A 96 -10.67 7.39 17.24
CA LYS A 96 -10.73 6.21 16.35
C LYS A 96 -9.35 5.58 16.12
N ALA A 97 -8.27 6.38 16.18
CA ALA A 97 -6.90 5.91 15.99
C ALA A 97 -5.92 6.62 16.94
N ARG A 98 -4.69 6.12 17.04
CA ARG A 98 -3.55 6.76 17.70
C ARG A 98 -2.29 6.52 16.91
N ILE A 99 -1.55 7.57 16.58
CA ILE A 99 -0.23 7.47 15.98
C ILE A 99 0.76 7.10 17.10
N ALA A 100 1.34 5.90 17.04
CA ALA A 100 2.26 5.40 18.05
C ALA A 100 3.73 5.47 17.63
N ALA A 101 3.98 5.54 16.34
CA ALA A 101 5.32 5.61 15.77
C ALA A 101 5.33 6.32 14.43
N LEU A 102 6.43 7.01 14.14
CA LEU A 102 6.74 7.63 12.84
C LEU A 102 8.09 7.11 12.35
N CYS A 103 8.25 6.96 11.03
CA CYS A 103 9.52 6.59 10.43
C CYS A 103 9.78 7.39 9.16
N ASP A 104 10.99 7.92 9.06
CA ASP A 104 11.56 8.41 7.81
C ASP A 104 13.08 8.26 7.84
N VAL A 105 13.70 8.05 6.70
CA VAL A 105 15.16 7.97 6.54
C VAL A 105 15.81 9.35 6.47
N ASP A 106 15.01 10.40 6.32
CA ASP A 106 15.37 11.82 6.36
C ASP A 106 15.01 12.39 7.73
N GLU A 107 16.00 12.74 8.54
CA GLU A 107 15.80 13.22 9.92
C GLU A 107 14.99 14.49 9.99
N ASN A 108 15.17 15.43 9.05
CA ASN A 108 14.44 16.70 9.04
C ASN A 108 12.94 16.47 8.81
N ARG A 109 12.59 15.55 7.93
CA ARG A 109 11.18 15.17 7.69
C ARG A 109 10.58 14.45 8.89
N LEU A 110 11.35 13.55 9.48
CA LEU A 110 10.92 12.81 10.67
C LEU A 110 10.65 13.75 11.84
N GLU A 111 11.56 14.70 12.11
CA GLU A 111 11.40 15.70 13.15
C GLU A 111 10.19 16.62 12.89
N ALA A 112 10.04 17.10 11.66
CA ALA A 112 8.89 17.92 11.29
C ALA A 112 7.57 17.19 11.53
N ALA A 113 7.48 15.90 11.17
CA ALA A 113 6.30 15.08 11.42
C ALA A 113 6.06 14.85 12.92
N ALA A 114 7.11 14.56 13.71
CA ALA A 114 7.03 14.37 15.15
C ALA A 114 6.52 15.62 15.88
N ASN A 115 6.94 16.81 15.44
CA ASN A 115 6.47 18.09 15.97
C ASN A 115 4.95 18.30 15.76
N HIS A 116 4.38 17.81 14.66
CA HIS A 116 2.94 17.84 14.43
C HIS A 116 2.18 16.87 15.33
N VAL A 117 2.74 15.72 15.66
CA VAL A 117 2.11 14.69 16.52
C VAL A 117 2.26 15.01 18.01
N LYS A 118 3.08 15.99 18.38
CA LYS A 118 3.25 16.53 19.74
C LYS A 118 3.55 15.47 20.79
N GLY A 119 4.64 14.69 20.57
CA GLY A 119 5.18 13.76 21.57
C GLY A 119 4.38 12.47 21.79
N GLY A 120 3.33 12.22 21.01
CA GLY A 120 2.53 10.99 21.10
C GLY A 120 3.12 9.79 20.36
N ALA A 121 4.08 10.00 19.47
CA ALA A 121 4.67 8.98 18.61
C ALA A 121 6.19 8.87 18.81
N THR A 122 6.70 7.64 18.77
CA THR A 122 8.14 7.39 18.81
C THR A 122 8.73 7.52 17.40
N PRO A 123 9.75 8.36 17.16
CA PRO A 123 10.40 8.48 15.87
C PRO A 123 11.42 7.35 15.65
N TYR A 124 11.53 6.85 14.43
CA TYR A 124 12.50 5.84 14.00
C TYR A 124 13.05 6.17 12.60
N ARG A 125 14.31 5.89 12.35
CA ARG A 125 14.88 5.95 10.99
C ARG A 125 14.65 4.66 10.21
N ASP A 126 14.57 3.53 10.88
CA ASP A 126 14.38 2.20 10.30
C ASP A 126 12.96 1.69 10.55
N TYR A 127 12.21 1.44 9.48
CA TYR A 127 10.81 0.97 9.53
C TYR A 127 10.65 -0.37 10.25
N ARG A 128 11.68 -1.23 10.25
CA ARG A 128 11.66 -2.53 10.93
C ARG A 128 11.38 -2.37 12.41
N ARG A 129 11.82 -1.25 13.02
CA ARG A 129 11.51 -0.91 14.41
C ARG A 129 10.02 -0.69 14.66
N ILE A 130 9.26 -0.27 13.66
CA ILE A 130 7.79 -0.18 13.73
C ILE A 130 7.17 -1.56 13.54
N ILE A 131 7.68 -2.33 12.59
CA ILE A 131 7.18 -3.68 12.30
C ILE A 131 7.31 -4.62 13.50
N ASP A 132 8.41 -4.52 14.26
CA ASP A 132 8.69 -5.35 15.44
C ASP A 132 7.79 -5.02 16.65
N ARG A 133 7.12 -3.87 16.66
CA ARG A 133 6.27 -3.46 17.79
C ARG A 133 4.98 -4.24 17.85
N GLN A 134 4.73 -4.93 18.98
CA GLN A 134 3.52 -5.72 19.23
C GLN A 134 2.29 -4.88 19.57
N ASP A 135 2.48 -3.62 19.99
CA ASP A 135 1.39 -2.70 20.33
C ASP A 135 0.83 -1.94 19.12
N ILE A 136 1.33 -2.19 17.91
CA ILE A 136 0.87 -1.57 16.66
C ILE A 136 -0.02 -2.54 15.92
N ASP A 137 -1.28 -2.13 15.67
CA ASP A 137 -2.30 -2.92 14.96
C ASP A 137 -2.16 -2.78 13.45
N ALA A 138 -1.75 -1.59 12.98
CA ALA A 138 -1.78 -1.24 11.58
C ALA A 138 -0.65 -0.27 11.21
N VAL A 139 -0.25 -0.28 9.94
CA VAL A 139 0.76 0.64 9.40
C VAL A 139 0.26 1.37 8.18
N VAL A 140 0.66 2.65 8.06
CA VAL A 140 0.50 3.45 6.84
C VAL A 140 1.86 3.59 6.18
N ILE A 141 1.97 3.19 4.92
CA ILE A 141 3.19 3.19 4.12
C ILE A 141 3.04 4.24 3.02
N ALA A 142 3.87 5.29 3.07
CA ALA A 142 3.90 6.39 2.10
C ALA A 142 5.33 6.75 1.71
N THR A 143 6.16 5.74 1.56
CA THR A 143 7.55 5.79 1.09
C THR A 143 7.61 5.94 -0.43
N PRO A 144 8.78 6.06 -1.06
CA PRO A 144 8.91 5.88 -2.50
C PRO A 144 8.45 4.48 -2.95
N ASP A 145 7.96 4.38 -4.20
CA ASP A 145 7.22 3.22 -4.71
C ASP A 145 7.99 1.90 -4.61
N HIS A 146 9.32 1.93 -4.78
CA HIS A 146 10.18 0.74 -4.71
C HIS A 146 10.22 0.07 -3.34
N TRP A 147 9.77 0.77 -2.29
CA TRP A 147 9.67 0.24 -0.94
C TRP A 147 8.33 -0.40 -0.61
N HIS A 148 7.27 -0.05 -1.35
CA HIS A 148 5.90 -0.44 -1.00
C HIS A 148 5.73 -1.94 -0.79
N ALA A 149 6.29 -2.77 -1.68
CA ALA A 149 6.11 -4.21 -1.62
C ALA A 149 6.81 -4.83 -0.41
N VAL A 150 8.10 -4.55 -0.21
CA VAL A 150 8.88 -5.09 0.90
C VAL A 150 8.27 -4.72 2.25
N GLN A 151 7.94 -3.44 2.44
CA GLN A 151 7.36 -2.97 3.70
C GLN A 151 5.96 -3.57 3.95
N THR A 152 5.14 -3.72 2.90
CA THR A 152 3.81 -4.34 3.01
C THR A 152 3.91 -5.82 3.38
N VAL A 153 4.79 -6.58 2.70
CA VAL A 153 4.99 -8.01 2.99
C VAL A 153 5.46 -8.22 4.42
N HIS A 154 6.48 -7.46 4.86
CA HIS A 154 6.98 -7.55 6.24
C HIS A 154 5.91 -7.18 7.28
N ALA A 155 5.09 -6.15 7.01
CA ALA A 155 3.98 -5.79 7.89
C ALA A 155 2.92 -6.90 7.96
N CYS A 156 2.53 -7.48 6.83
CA CYS A 156 1.60 -8.59 6.78
C CYS A 156 2.10 -9.81 7.56
N GLN A 157 3.39 -10.16 7.42
CA GLN A 157 4.02 -11.30 8.11
C GLN A 157 3.99 -11.16 9.63
N THR A 158 3.94 -9.93 10.15
CA THR A 158 3.81 -9.65 11.59
C THR A 158 2.36 -9.40 12.03
N GLY A 159 1.39 -9.70 11.16
CA GLY A 159 -0.04 -9.61 11.48
C GLY A 159 -0.60 -8.18 11.47
N LYS A 160 0.13 -7.19 10.92
CA LYS A 160 -0.35 -5.80 10.88
C LYS A 160 -1.20 -5.55 9.63
N HIS A 161 -2.30 -4.84 9.82
CA HIS A 161 -3.08 -4.30 8.70
C HIS A 161 -2.29 -3.18 8.02
N VAL A 162 -2.47 -3.01 6.71
CA VAL A 162 -1.65 -2.09 5.92
C VAL A 162 -2.51 -1.12 5.10
N PHE A 163 -2.17 0.15 5.15
CA PHE A 163 -2.52 1.11 4.13
C PHE A 163 -1.24 1.46 3.36
N VAL A 164 -1.16 1.14 2.09
CA VAL A 164 0.02 1.43 1.26
C VAL A 164 -0.36 2.39 0.13
N GLU A 165 0.48 3.40 -0.12
CA GLU A 165 0.27 4.31 -1.23
C GLU A 165 0.39 3.60 -2.59
N LYS A 166 -0.22 4.22 -3.59
CA LYS A 166 -0.13 3.81 -5.00
C LYS A 166 1.20 4.31 -5.64
N PRO A 167 1.71 3.63 -6.67
CA PRO A 167 1.37 2.29 -7.13
C PRO A 167 1.73 1.25 -6.08
N SER A 168 0.94 0.20 -5.95
CA SER A 168 1.20 -0.80 -4.91
C SER A 168 2.56 -1.50 -5.08
N SER A 169 3.02 -1.66 -6.32
CA SER A 169 4.27 -2.35 -6.64
C SER A 169 4.92 -1.82 -7.90
N VAL A 170 6.22 -1.98 -8.02
CA VAL A 170 6.99 -1.58 -9.22
C VAL A 170 7.26 -2.74 -10.17
N THR A 171 6.95 -3.98 -9.75
CA THR A 171 6.94 -5.17 -10.60
C THR A 171 5.67 -6.00 -10.38
N VAL A 172 5.37 -6.90 -11.33
CA VAL A 172 4.23 -7.81 -11.18
C VAL A 172 4.45 -8.80 -10.04
N ARG A 173 5.67 -9.34 -9.91
CA ARG A 173 6.01 -10.32 -8.85
C ARG A 173 5.91 -9.73 -7.45
N GLU A 174 6.32 -8.47 -7.27
CA GLU A 174 6.12 -7.74 -6.02
C GLU A 174 4.63 -7.69 -5.64
N GLY A 175 3.75 -7.32 -6.58
CA GLY A 175 2.31 -7.26 -6.33
C GLY A 175 1.73 -8.63 -5.97
N GLN A 176 2.16 -9.70 -6.63
CA GLN A 176 1.77 -11.08 -6.28
C GLN A 176 2.18 -11.44 -4.84
N ALA A 177 3.42 -11.11 -4.45
CA ALA A 177 3.92 -11.35 -3.10
C ALA A 177 3.10 -10.60 -2.05
N MET A 178 2.71 -9.35 -2.33
CA MET A 178 1.85 -8.56 -1.44
C MET A 178 0.47 -9.20 -1.26
N VAL A 179 -0.17 -9.64 -2.36
CA VAL A 179 -1.46 -10.35 -2.31
C VAL A 179 -1.33 -11.63 -1.49
N ALA A 180 -0.32 -12.44 -1.78
CA ALA A 180 -0.07 -13.70 -1.06
C ALA A 180 0.14 -13.47 0.44
N ALA A 181 0.96 -12.48 0.81
CA ALA A 181 1.24 -12.14 2.21
C ALA A 181 -0.02 -11.67 2.94
N ALA A 182 -0.83 -10.79 2.33
CA ALA A 182 -2.08 -10.32 2.92
C ALA A 182 -3.08 -11.48 3.18
N ARG A 183 -3.22 -12.40 2.23
CA ARG A 183 -4.14 -13.55 2.36
C ARG A 183 -3.64 -14.56 3.37
N ALA A 184 -2.36 -14.94 3.32
CA ALA A 184 -1.76 -15.91 4.24
C ALA A 184 -1.84 -15.44 5.71
N ASN A 185 -1.65 -14.16 5.97
CA ASN A 185 -1.67 -13.59 7.32
C ASN A 185 -3.04 -13.01 7.72
N ARG A 186 -4.06 -13.09 6.85
CA ARG A 186 -5.43 -12.65 7.13
C ARG A 186 -5.49 -11.20 7.60
N VAL A 187 -4.80 -10.30 6.91
CA VAL A 187 -4.76 -8.86 7.18
C VAL A 187 -5.41 -8.06 6.05
N ALA A 188 -6.03 -6.95 6.41
CA ALA A 188 -6.58 -6.01 5.44
C ALA A 188 -5.44 -5.13 4.89
N VAL A 189 -5.28 -5.11 3.56
CA VAL A 189 -4.35 -4.21 2.88
C VAL A 189 -5.15 -3.33 1.92
N GLN A 190 -5.15 -2.02 2.19
CA GLN A 190 -5.77 -1.00 1.34
C GLN A 190 -4.70 -0.28 0.54
N VAL A 191 -4.90 -0.15 -0.77
CA VAL A 191 -4.03 0.64 -1.65
C VAL A 191 -4.59 2.05 -1.82
N GLY A 192 -3.73 3.07 -1.73
CA GLY A 192 -4.07 4.48 -1.80
C GLY A 192 -4.55 4.97 -3.17
N ALA A 193 -5.53 4.29 -3.78
CA ALA A 193 -6.22 4.75 -4.99
C ALA A 193 -7.58 5.36 -4.62
N GLN A 194 -7.54 6.52 -4.00
CA GLN A 194 -8.65 7.14 -3.26
C GLN A 194 -9.86 7.52 -4.12
N ALA A 195 -9.73 7.53 -5.44
CA ALA A 195 -10.83 7.83 -6.35
C ALA A 195 -12.08 6.97 -6.12
N ARG A 196 -11.90 5.69 -5.75
CA ARG A 196 -13.04 4.77 -5.47
C ARG A 196 -13.88 5.15 -4.25
N THR A 197 -13.40 6.10 -3.44
CA THR A 197 -14.14 6.64 -2.30
C THR A 197 -14.53 8.11 -2.48
N ALA A 198 -14.28 8.66 -3.69
CA ALA A 198 -14.68 10.00 -4.08
C ALA A 198 -16.11 10.02 -4.63
N LEU A 199 -16.93 10.97 -4.16
CA LEU A 199 -18.34 11.07 -4.53
C LEU A 199 -18.55 11.19 -6.04
N GLY A 200 -17.76 12.02 -6.74
CA GLY A 200 -17.92 12.21 -8.19
C GLY A 200 -17.54 10.97 -9.00
N ALA A 201 -16.51 10.21 -8.59
CA ALA A 201 -16.18 8.94 -9.21
C ALA A 201 -17.27 7.88 -8.94
N TRP A 202 -17.89 7.90 -7.75
CA TRP A 202 -19.03 7.03 -7.45
C TRP A 202 -20.25 7.33 -8.34
N HIS A 203 -20.60 8.62 -8.54
CA HIS A 203 -21.67 8.98 -9.47
C HIS A 203 -21.39 8.48 -10.89
N THR A 204 -20.16 8.69 -11.37
CA THR A 204 -19.72 8.21 -12.68
C THR A 204 -19.83 6.70 -12.79
N CYS A 205 -19.29 5.97 -11.83
CA CYS A 205 -19.33 4.51 -11.80
C CYS A 205 -20.76 3.98 -11.79
N ARG A 206 -21.62 4.54 -10.93
CA ARG A 206 -23.03 4.17 -10.83
C ARG A 206 -23.78 4.41 -12.13
N ALA A 207 -23.57 5.55 -12.76
CA ALA A 207 -24.22 5.90 -14.03
C ALA A 207 -23.74 4.99 -15.19
N ILE A 208 -22.44 4.72 -15.31
CA ILE A 208 -21.85 3.83 -16.32
C ILE A 208 -22.40 2.41 -16.18
N ARG A 209 -22.36 1.82 -14.97
CA ARG A 209 -22.83 0.45 -14.71
C ARG A 209 -24.31 0.25 -14.96
N ASN A 210 -25.07 1.32 -14.94
CA ASN A 210 -26.51 1.31 -15.19
C ASN A 210 -26.89 1.90 -16.56
N GLY A 211 -25.91 2.01 -17.48
CA GLY A 211 -26.18 2.19 -18.90
C GLY A 211 -26.46 3.61 -19.38
N ILE A 212 -26.02 4.65 -18.63
CA ILE A 212 -26.24 6.06 -19.03
C ILE A 212 -25.78 6.37 -20.46
N VAL A 213 -24.73 5.71 -20.92
CA VAL A 213 -24.18 5.86 -22.29
C VAL A 213 -24.33 4.58 -23.12
N GLY A 214 -25.16 3.63 -22.68
CA GLY A 214 -25.22 2.29 -23.28
C GLY A 214 -23.99 1.47 -22.95
N ARG A 215 -23.67 0.45 -23.75
CA ARG A 215 -22.46 -0.36 -23.57
C ARG A 215 -21.22 0.45 -23.90
N VAL A 216 -20.32 0.59 -22.92
CA VAL A 216 -19.02 1.22 -23.13
C VAL A 216 -18.10 0.27 -23.91
N HIS A 217 -17.55 0.73 -25.02
CA HIS A 217 -16.67 -0.04 -25.91
C HIS A 217 -15.23 0.48 -25.90
N LYS A 218 -15.01 1.73 -25.44
CA LYS A 218 -13.69 2.35 -25.33
C LYS A 218 -13.62 3.27 -24.14
N VAL A 219 -12.49 3.25 -23.46
CA VAL A 219 -12.14 4.23 -22.42
C VAL A 219 -10.80 4.86 -22.78
N THR A 220 -10.73 6.19 -22.77
CA THR A 220 -9.48 6.92 -22.93
C THR A 220 -9.15 7.65 -21.64
N CYS A 221 -7.90 7.58 -21.23
CA CYS A 221 -7.38 8.34 -20.12
C CYS A 221 -6.02 8.93 -20.48
N TRP A 222 -5.65 10.05 -19.85
CA TRP A 222 -4.45 10.77 -20.22
C TRP A 222 -3.86 11.56 -19.06
N HIS A 223 -2.61 11.95 -19.22
CA HIS A 223 -1.89 12.81 -18.30
C HIS A 223 -0.83 13.63 -19.05
N TYR A 224 -0.13 14.53 -18.33
CA TYR A 224 0.99 15.31 -18.88
C TYR A 224 2.14 14.40 -19.35
N ALA A 225 3.01 14.95 -20.20
CA ALA A 225 4.33 14.37 -20.46
C ALA A 225 5.14 14.22 -19.17
N SER A 226 5.98 13.20 -19.09
CA SER A 226 7.00 13.17 -18.03
C SER A 226 8.09 14.20 -18.30
N PRO A 227 8.69 14.78 -17.27
CA PRO A 227 9.85 15.64 -17.47
C PRO A 227 11.04 14.81 -17.96
N ALA A 228 11.88 15.43 -18.78
CA ALA A 228 13.17 14.89 -19.18
C ALA A 228 14.27 15.55 -18.35
N ASP A 229 15.31 14.77 -17.98
CA ASP A 229 16.53 15.30 -17.38
C ASP A 229 17.63 15.35 -18.44
N ASP A 230 17.76 16.48 -19.10
CA ASP A 230 18.77 16.73 -20.12
C ASP A 230 20.06 17.38 -19.57
N GLN A 231 20.04 17.72 -18.28
CA GLN A 231 21.16 18.35 -17.56
C GLN A 231 21.79 17.35 -16.57
N PRO A 232 22.90 16.69 -16.93
CA PRO A 232 23.58 15.78 -16.02
C PRO A 232 23.99 16.48 -14.73
N VAL A 233 23.71 15.87 -13.61
CA VAL A 233 24.15 16.30 -12.29
C VAL A 233 25.16 15.26 -11.78
N PRO A 234 26.36 15.68 -11.33
CA PRO A 234 27.32 14.72 -10.80
C PRO A 234 26.82 14.08 -9.50
N ASP A 235 27.24 12.86 -9.27
CA ASP A 235 27.07 12.19 -8.00
C ASP A 235 27.83 12.94 -6.91
N SER A 236 27.34 12.84 -5.68
CA SER A 236 27.93 13.51 -4.52
C SER A 236 27.77 12.66 -3.26
N GLN A 237 28.28 13.12 -2.14
CA GLN A 237 27.94 12.54 -0.85
C GLN A 237 26.49 12.87 -0.50
N PRO A 238 25.74 11.95 0.11
CA PRO A 238 24.41 12.24 0.63
C PRO A 238 24.48 13.30 1.74
N PRO A 239 23.41 14.08 1.96
CA PRO A 239 23.28 14.92 3.15
C PRO A 239 23.44 14.11 4.44
N GLU A 240 23.99 14.70 5.51
CA GLU A 240 24.24 14.02 6.78
C GLU A 240 22.96 13.52 7.46
N ASP A 241 21.85 14.22 7.24
CA ASP A 241 20.52 13.93 7.75
C ASP A 241 19.77 12.83 6.97
N LEU A 242 20.30 12.35 5.82
CA LEU A 242 19.72 11.35 4.96
C LEU A 242 20.45 10.01 5.07
N ASP A 243 19.76 8.94 5.47
CA ASP A 243 20.26 7.57 5.34
C ASP A 243 20.04 7.08 3.89
N TRP A 244 21.09 7.25 3.06
CA TRP A 244 21.03 6.91 1.65
C TRP A 244 20.89 5.40 1.40
N ASP A 245 21.49 4.56 2.24
CA ASP A 245 21.39 3.11 2.10
C ASP A 245 19.96 2.62 2.35
N LEU A 246 19.33 3.11 3.42
CA LEU A 246 17.92 2.85 3.71
C LEU A 246 16.99 3.52 2.70
N TRP A 247 17.36 4.67 2.13
CA TRP A 247 16.55 5.25 1.07
C TRP A 247 16.53 4.37 -0.18
N LEU A 248 17.69 3.87 -0.63
CA LEU A 248 17.81 2.96 -1.77
C LEU A 248 17.08 1.63 -1.53
N GLY A 249 17.21 1.08 -0.32
CA GLY A 249 16.52 -0.15 0.06
C GLY A 249 16.69 -1.29 -0.94
N PRO A 250 15.60 -1.81 -1.52
CA PRO A 250 15.64 -2.94 -2.46
C PRO A 250 16.20 -2.62 -3.85
N MET A 251 16.41 -1.32 -4.15
CA MET A 251 17.01 -0.94 -5.43
C MET A 251 18.47 -1.37 -5.52
N SER A 252 18.97 -1.50 -6.74
CA SER A 252 20.40 -1.67 -7.00
C SER A 252 21.21 -0.54 -6.35
N TRP A 253 22.33 -0.90 -5.71
CA TRP A 253 23.18 0.11 -5.08
C TRP A 253 23.74 1.08 -6.13
N ARG A 254 23.73 2.37 -5.80
CA ARG A 254 24.30 3.44 -6.60
C ARG A 254 24.69 4.64 -5.73
N PRO A 255 25.66 5.47 -6.16
CA PRO A 255 26.00 6.68 -5.43
C PRO A 255 24.81 7.63 -5.33
N TYR A 256 24.86 8.51 -4.33
CA TYR A 256 23.84 9.53 -4.17
C TYR A 256 23.90 10.56 -5.31
N ASN A 257 22.73 10.87 -5.84
CA ASN A 257 22.53 11.96 -6.76
C ASN A 257 21.26 12.72 -6.38
N ARG A 258 21.33 14.04 -6.29
CA ARG A 258 20.19 14.88 -5.90
C ARG A 258 18.99 14.78 -6.84
N ARG A 259 19.16 14.20 -8.04
CA ARG A 259 18.07 13.95 -8.99
C ARG A 259 17.14 12.79 -8.59
N TYR A 260 17.47 12.05 -7.52
CA TYR A 260 16.53 11.07 -6.94
C TYR A 260 15.48 11.72 -6.05
N LEU A 261 15.77 12.88 -5.45
CA LEU A 261 14.98 13.50 -4.39
C LEU A 261 14.67 14.98 -4.66
N PRO A 262 13.60 15.52 -4.05
CA PRO A 262 12.41 14.83 -3.53
C PRO A 262 11.43 14.57 -4.66
N GLY A 263 10.74 13.41 -4.64
CA GLY A 263 9.65 13.09 -5.58
C GLY A 263 10.08 12.71 -7.00
N THR A 264 11.30 13.03 -7.40
CA THR A 264 11.86 12.78 -8.74
C THR A 264 12.24 11.32 -8.99
N PHE A 265 12.26 10.50 -7.94
CA PHE A 265 12.33 9.04 -8.04
C PHE A 265 11.27 8.45 -9.00
N ARG A 266 10.17 9.16 -9.22
CA ARG A 266 9.10 8.80 -10.16
C ARG A 266 9.57 8.65 -11.59
N TRP A 267 10.61 9.39 -11.96
CA TRP A 267 11.13 9.43 -13.33
C TRP A 267 12.23 8.42 -13.59
N ILE A 268 12.44 7.51 -12.63
CA ILE A 268 13.40 6.40 -12.73
C ILE A 268 12.61 5.10 -12.77
N MET A 269 12.87 4.28 -13.79
CA MET A 269 12.09 3.05 -14.04
C MET A 269 12.13 2.08 -12.85
N GLU A 270 13.30 1.97 -12.20
CA GLU A 270 13.50 1.05 -11.07
C GLU A 270 12.74 1.47 -9.80
N SER A 271 12.55 2.76 -9.57
CA SER A 271 11.94 3.29 -8.34
C SER A 271 10.51 3.78 -8.51
N GLY A 272 10.13 4.34 -9.67
CA GLY A 272 8.83 4.96 -9.86
C GLY A 272 8.12 4.57 -11.16
N GLY A 273 8.84 4.52 -12.31
CA GLY A 273 8.30 4.07 -13.60
C GLY A 273 7.42 5.05 -14.37
N GLY A 274 7.52 6.35 -14.05
CA GLY A 274 6.92 7.43 -14.83
C GLY A 274 5.44 7.69 -14.56
N GLN A 275 4.84 8.54 -15.39
CA GLN A 275 3.44 8.97 -15.26
C GLN A 275 2.45 7.81 -15.26
N ILE A 276 2.69 6.79 -16.07
CA ILE A 276 1.78 5.65 -16.14
C ILE A 276 1.69 4.90 -14.80
N ARG A 277 2.78 4.81 -14.02
CA ARG A 277 2.72 4.24 -12.67
C ARG A 277 2.21 5.27 -11.64
N ASP A 278 2.69 6.51 -11.69
CA ASP A 278 2.29 7.52 -10.70
C ASP A 278 0.81 7.91 -10.84
N ARG A 279 0.35 8.19 -12.05
CA ARG A 279 -1.02 8.66 -12.31
C ARG A 279 -1.94 7.58 -12.87
N GLY A 280 -1.40 6.74 -13.75
CA GLY A 280 -2.17 5.63 -14.33
C GLY A 280 -2.70 4.67 -13.29
N ALA A 281 -1.99 4.41 -12.19
CA ALA A 281 -2.47 3.56 -11.11
C ALA A 281 -3.81 4.03 -10.51
N HIS A 282 -4.02 5.32 -10.35
CA HIS A 282 -5.30 5.88 -9.92
C HIS A 282 -6.38 5.72 -10.99
N GLN A 283 -6.05 6.10 -12.24
CA GLN A 283 -7.01 6.11 -13.33
C GLN A 283 -7.44 4.68 -13.68
N PHE A 284 -6.50 3.74 -13.81
CA PHE A 284 -6.81 2.35 -14.12
C PHE A 284 -7.64 1.70 -13.01
N SER A 285 -7.32 1.95 -11.74
CA SER A 285 -8.16 1.49 -10.64
C SER A 285 -9.60 1.97 -10.77
N THR A 286 -9.82 3.24 -11.10
CA THR A 286 -11.14 3.83 -11.27
C THR A 286 -11.87 3.28 -12.51
N ILE A 287 -11.15 3.16 -13.64
CA ILE A 287 -11.70 2.62 -14.88
C ILE A 287 -12.14 1.17 -14.71
N LEU A 288 -11.27 0.31 -14.13
CA LEU A 288 -11.61 -1.09 -13.85
C LEU A 288 -12.87 -1.19 -12.97
N TRP A 289 -13.01 -0.31 -12.00
CA TRP A 289 -14.20 -0.23 -11.16
C TRP A 289 -15.45 0.14 -11.97
N CYS A 290 -15.40 1.21 -12.76
CA CYS A 290 -16.54 1.64 -13.57
C CYS A 290 -16.97 0.59 -14.59
N MET A 291 -16.00 -0.11 -15.19
CA MET A 291 -16.21 -1.14 -16.22
C MET A 291 -16.55 -2.53 -15.64
N GLU A 292 -16.64 -2.70 -14.31
CA GLU A 292 -16.76 -4.01 -13.64
C GLU A 292 -15.65 -4.99 -14.05
N ALA A 293 -14.48 -4.46 -14.39
CA ALA A 293 -13.36 -5.21 -14.92
C ALA A 293 -12.32 -5.61 -13.87
N ASP A 294 -12.63 -5.46 -12.58
CA ASP A 294 -11.74 -5.86 -11.49
C ASP A 294 -11.41 -7.37 -11.51
N GLN A 295 -12.23 -8.19 -12.15
CA GLN A 295 -12.01 -9.62 -12.33
C GLN A 295 -11.62 -9.99 -13.78
N GLN A 296 -11.56 -9.03 -14.70
CA GLN A 296 -11.18 -9.26 -16.08
C GLN A 296 -9.65 -9.26 -16.19
N ASN A 297 -9.07 -10.45 -16.22
CA ASN A 297 -7.65 -10.63 -15.97
C ASN A 297 -6.78 -10.66 -17.25
N SER A 298 -7.36 -11.00 -18.42
CA SER A 298 -6.56 -11.23 -19.64
C SER A 298 -6.81 -10.14 -20.68
N PHE A 299 -5.73 -9.67 -21.31
CA PHE A 299 -5.76 -8.60 -22.30
C PHE A 299 -4.50 -8.64 -23.17
N THR A 300 -4.53 -7.95 -24.31
CA THR A 300 -3.29 -7.59 -25.02
C THR A 300 -2.91 -6.15 -24.70
N VAL A 301 -1.62 -5.84 -24.68
CA VAL A 301 -1.10 -4.50 -24.49
C VAL A 301 -0.05 -4.17 -25.53
N THR A 302 -0.22 -3.01 -26.16
CA THR A 302 0.75 -2.46 -27.11
C THR A 302 1.07 -1.03 -26.70
N ALA A 303 2.34 -0.70 -26.58
CA ALA A 303 2.79 0.63 -26.20
C ALA A 303 3.87 1.15 -27.15
N THR A 304 3.80 2.46 -27.42
CA THR A 304 4.82 3.24 -28.13
C THR A 304 5.13 4.49 -27.34
N GLY A 305 6.32 5.05 -27.51
CA GLY A 305 6.72 6.25 -26.80
C GLY A 305 8.19 6.56 -26.95
N THR A 306 8.62 7.68 -26.39
CA THR A 306 10.01 8.09 -26.37
C THR A 306 10.57 8.16 -24.95
N ARG A 307 11.86 7.92 -24.81
CA ARG A 307 12.59 7.97 -23.54
C ARG A 307 13.74 8.97 -23.64
N PRO A 308 14.16 9.53 -22.49
CA PRO A 308 15.37 10.33 -22.47
C PRO A 308 16.57 9.52 -22.95
N THR A 309 17.46 10.13 -23.72
CA THR A 309 18.72 9.53 -24.16
C THR A 309 19.91 9.94 -23.28
N ARG A 310 19.68 10.83 -22.34
CA ARG A 310 20.71 11.41 -21.44
C ARG A 310 20.11 11.62 -20.04
N GLY A 311 20.99 11.84 -19.07
CA GLY A 311 20.58 12.10 -17.69
C GLY A 311 20.27 10.83 -16.89
N LEU A 312 19.75 11.03 -15.69
CA LEU A 312 19.44 9.96 -14.75
C LEU A 312 18.03 9.40 -14.92
N TRP A 313 17.10 10.25 -15.38
CA TRP A 313 15.71 9.86 -15.57
C TRP A 313 15.54 9.06 -16.86
N ASP A 314 14.91 7.91 -16.77
CA ASP A 314 14.85 6.91 -17.83
C ASP A 314 13.44 6.41 -18.16
N THR A 315 12.41 7.03 -17.58
CA THR A 315 11.02 6.71 -17.90
C THR A 315 10.55 7.38 -19.19
N ALA A 316 9.42 6.94 -19.73
CA ALA A 316 8.84 7.53 -20.92
C ALA A 316 8.53 9.03 -20.74
N ILE A 317 8.99 9.87 -21.68
CA ILE A 317 8.61 11.29 -21.77
C ILE A 317 7.19 11.38 -22.31
N ASP A 318 6.96 10.77 -23.46
CA ASP A 318 5.66 10.55 -24.07
C ASP A 318 5.39 9.06 -24.22
N MET A 319 4.11 8.68 -24.20
CA MET A 319 3.72 7.28 -24.27
C MET A 319 2.25 7.15 -24.65
N ASP A 320 1.96 6.32 -25.64
CA ASP A 320 0.63 5.85 -25.96
C ASP A 320 0.55 4.35 -25.70
N VAL A 321 -0.48 3.91 -24.95
CA VAL A 321 -0.69 2.50 -24.62
C VAL A 321 -2.11 2.10 -24.93
N VAL A 322 -2.28 0.97 -25.62
CA VAL A 322 -3.57 0.39 -25.94
C VAL A 322 -3.67 -0.99 -25.28
N TYR A 323 -4.68 -1.14 -24.43
CA TYR A 323 -5.07 -2.43 -23.86
C TYR A 323 -6.36 -2.89 -24.51
N GLN A 324 -6.39 -4.13 -24.99
CA GLN A 324 -7.58 -4.74 -25.54
C GLN A 324 -8.06 -5.87 -24.64
N PHE A 325 -9.19 -5.68 -24.02
CA PHE A 325 -9.87 -6.67 -23.20
C PHE A 325 -10.85 -7.47 -24.03
N LYS A 326 -11.10 -8.71 -23.61
CA LYS A 326 -12.09 -9.60 -24.22
C LYS A 326 -13.07 -10.10 -23.17
N ASN A 327 -14.29 -10.38 -23.61
CA ASN A 327 -15.35 -10.99 -22.79
C ASN A 327 -15.74 -10.19 -21.52
N PRO A 328 -16.34 -8.97 -21.65
CA PRO A 328 -16.73 -8.29 -22.89
C PRO A 328 -15.57 -7.59 -23.59
N ASP A 329 -15.72 -7.35 -24.88
CA ASP A 329 -14.72 -6.62 -25.67
C ASP A 329 -14.81 -5.12 -25.41
N TRP A 330 -13.69 -4.53 -25.01
CA TRP A 330 -13.51 -3.09 -24.89
C TRP A 330 -12.03 -2.72 -24.95
N THR A 331 -11.75 -1.46 -25.23
CA THR A 331 -10.39 -0.93 -25.38
C THR A 331 -10.13 0.14 -24.32
N LEU A 332 -8.99 0.04 -23.62
CA LEU A 332 -8.46 1.11 -22.78
C LEU A 332 -7.26 1.75 -23.47
N VAL A 333 -7.24 3.08 -23.55
CA VAL A 333 -6.14 3.85 -24.11
C VAL A 333 -5.59 4.81 -23.06
N TRP A 334 -4.30 4.73 -22.84
CA TRP A 334 -3.53 5.71 -22.08
C TRP A 334 -2.79 6.63 -23.04
N GLY A 335 -2.85 7.94 -22.86
CA GLY A 335 -2.10 8.94 -23.61
C GLY A 335 -1.25 9.83 -22.69
N GLN A 336 -0.01 10.07 -23.11
CA GLN A 336 0.95 10.89 -22.39
C GLN A 336 1.92 11.57 -23.38
N PRO A 337 1.92 12.91 -23.56
CA PRO A 337 0.89 13.80 -23.09
C PRO A 337 -0.45 13.42 -23.69
N GLY A 338 -1.47 13.49 -22.86
CA GLY A 338 -2.81 13.26 -23.30
C GLY A 338 -3.36 14.51 -23.95
N ASP A 339 -4.46 14.28 -24.57
CA ASP A 339 -5.30 15.22 -25.27
C ASP A 339 -4.59 16.21 -26.20
N LYS A 340 -4.12 15.66 -27.31
CA LYS A 340 -3.71 16.44 -28.47
C LYS A 340 -4.88 17.24 -29.10
N GLN A 341 -6.07 17.20 -28.50
CA GLN A 341 -7.30 17.83 -28.97
C GLN A 341 -7.78 19.02 -28.10
N GLY A 342 -6.97 19.46 -27.11
CA GLY A 342 -7.24 20.66 -26.31
C GLY A 342 -8.37 20.53 -25.29
N GLN A 343 -8.70 19.31 -24.86
CA GLN A 343 -9.61 19.06 -23.75
C GLN A 343 -8.79 18.87 -22.48
N LEU A 344 -9.29 19.12 -21.36
CA LEU A 344 -8.78 18.97 -19.99
C LEU A 344 -7.37 18.37 -19.78
N GLU A 345 -6.63 18.88 -18.85
CA GLU A 345 -5.24 18.50 -18.59
C GLU A 345 -5.06 17.03 -18.23
N PHE A 346 -6.09 16.37 -17.62
CA PHE A 346 -6.15 14.92 -17.36
C PHE A 346 -7.55 14.47 -16.95
N GLY A 347 -7.89 13.23 -17.23
CA GLY A 347 -9.20 12.65 -16.94
C GLY A 347 -9.43 11.29 -17.60
N ASN A 348 -10.67 10.82 -17.52
CA ASN A 348 -11.14 9.58 -18.13
C ASN A 348 -12.39 9.87 -18.99
N VAL A 349 -12.42 9.37 -20.21
CA VAL A 349 -13.62 9.43 -21.09
C VAL A 349 -14.10 8.03 -21.37
N PHE A 350 -15.34 7.76 -21.04
CA PHE A 350 -16.04 6.49 -21.31
C PHE A 350 -16.91 6.67 -22.56
N TRP A 351 -16.57 6.00 -23.64
CA TRP A 351 -17.25 6.05 -24.93
C TRP A 351 -18.22 4.88 -25.04
N GLY A 352 -19.51 5.17 -25.08
CA GLY A 352 -20.58 4.18 -25.18
C GLY A 352 -21.38 4.31 -26.44
N GLU A 353 -22.39 3.45 -26.61
CA GLU A 353 -23.27 3.40 -27.77
C GLU A 353 -24.13 4.67 -27.96
N HIS A 354 -24.44 5.36 -26.84
CA HIS A 354 -25.33 6.50 -26.83
C HIS A 354 -24.63 7.82 -26.51
N GLY A 355 -23.30 7.85 -26.58
CA GLY A 355 -22.51 9.05 -26.29
C GLY A 355 -21.30 8.77 -25.40
N LYS A 356 -20.86 9.80 -24.68
CA LYS A 356 -19.70 9.70 -23.80
C LYS A 356 -19.97 10.31 -22.43
N LEU A 357 -19.30 9.77 -21.39
CA LEU A 357 -19.24 10.33 -20.07
C LEU A 357 -17.79 10.67 -19.71
N ILE A 358 -17.57 11.84 -19.11
CA ILE A 358 -16.24 12.32 -18.73
C ILE A 358 -16.15 12.40 -17.23
N LEU A 359 -15.11 11.81 -16.66
CA LEU A 359 -14.69 11.98 -15.28
C LEU A 359 -13.44 12.83 -15.25
N GLU A 360 -13.60 14.09 -14.86
CA GLU A 360 -12.50 15.02 -14.66
C GLU A 360 -11.80 14.71 -13.35
N TRP A 361 -10.48 14.84 -13.35
CA TRP A 361 -9.71 14.59 -12.15
C TRP A 361 -9.43 15.84 -11.33
N GLU A 362 -9.38 17.00 -11.96
CA GLU A 362 -9.22 18.26 -11.26
C GLU A 362 -10.39 18.54 -10.30
N GLY A 363 -10.05 19.08 -9.14
CA GLY A 363 -11.05 19.42 -8.12
C GLY A 363 -11.76 18.23 -7.47
N GLY A 364 -11.18 17.00 -7.55
CA GLY A 364 -11.62 15.86 -6.75
C GLY A 364 -12.55 14.88 -7.44
N TYR A 365 -12.23 14.47 -8.67
CA TYR A 365 -12.96 13.46 -9.42
C TYR A 365 -14.42 13.86 -9.71
N LYS A 366 -14.62 14.88 -10.51
CA LYS A 366 -15.96 15.38 -10.85
C LYS A 366 -16.42 14.84 -12.21
N PRO A 367 -17.67 14.33 -12.33
CA PRO A 367 -18.22 14.08 -13.64
C PRO A 367 -18.46 15.44 -14.35
N ALA A 368 -17.92 15.59 -15.55
CA ALA A 368 -18.18 16.78 -16.37
C ALA A 368 -19.63 16.85 -16.84
N ASN A 369 -20.30 15.73 -16.90
CA ASN A 369 -21.70 15.60 -17.32
C ASN A 369 -22.61 15.67 -16.09
N PRO A 370 -23.44 16.71 -15.92
CA PRO A 370 -24.40 16.82 -14.80
C PRO A 370 -25.36 15.63 -14.72
N GLU A 371 -25.68 15.00 -15.84
CA GLU A 371 -26.56 13.84 -15.93
C GLU A 371 -26.05 12.65 -15.11
N ALA A 372 -24.73 12.49 -14.94
CA ALA A 372 -24.17 11.44 -14.09
C ALA A 372 -24.49 11.67 -12.61
N ILE A 373 -24.49 12.92 -12.16
CA ILE A 373 -24.83 13.30 -10.78
C ILE A 373 -26.31 13.06 -10.51
N ASN A 374 -27.15 13.47 -11.46
CA ASN A 374 -28.61 13.41 -11.35
C ASN A 374 -29.19 12.08 -11.89
N PHE A 375 -28.34 11.12 -12.21
CA PHE A 375 -28.75 9.85 -12.80
C PHE A 375 -29.72 9.11 -11.89
N GLN A 376 -30.92 8.84 -12.42
CA GLN A 376 -31.90 8.01 -11.75
C GLN A 376 -31.64 6.53 -12.09
N MET A 377 -31.44 5.74 -11.08
CA MET A 377 -31.20 4.31 -11.28
C MET A 377 -32.46 3.63 -11.80
N PRO A 378 -32.37 2.84 -12.89
CA PRO A 378 -33.53 2.09 -13.38
C PRO A 378 -33.97 1.02 -12.38
N ALA A 379 -35.20 0.55 -12.50
CA ALA A 379 -35.70 -0.58 -11.70
C ALA A 379 -34.81 -1.81 -11.94
N GLY A 380 -34.32 -2.43 -10.86
CA GLY A 380 -33.35 -3.54 -10.91
C GLY A 380 -31.91 -3.10 -11.26
N GLY A 381 -31.63 -1.82 -11.18
CA GLY A 381 -30.26 -1.29 -11.39
C GLY A 381 -29.26 -1.82 -10.36
N ARG A 382 -27.99 -1.75 -10.72
CA ARG A 382 -26.89 -2.27 -9.91
C ARG A 382 -26.43 -1.24 -8.92
N GLU A 383 -26.47 -1.60 -7.64
CA GLU A 383 -25.89 -0.78 -6.58
C GLU A 383 -24.35 -0.79 -6.67
N VAL A 384 -23.76 0.35 -6.36
CA VAL A 384 -22.32 0.53 -6.27
C VAL A 384 -21.97 0.87 -4.82
N TYR A 385 -21.06 0.11 -4.23
CA TYR A 385 -20.61 0.35 -2.86
C TYR A 385 -20.12 1.79 -2.69
N ARG A 386 -20.54 2.43 -1.62
CA ARG A 386 -20.17 3.80 -1.27
C ARG A 386 -19.78 3.88 0.21
N THR A 387 -18.74 4.64 0.49
CA THR A 387 -18.43 5.16 1.81
C THR A 387 -18.56 6.67 1.77
N ASP A 388 -19.21 7.28 2.76
CA ASP A 388 -19.52 8.71 2.83
C ASP A 388 -19.46 9.26 4.25
N GLU A 389 -18.63 8.66 5.09
CA GLU A 389 -18.44 9.06 6.49
C GLU A 389 -17.81 10.46 6.60
N TYR A 390 -17.03 10.87 5.58
CA TYR A 390 -16.35 12.15 5.53
C TYR A 390 -16.57 12.87 4.19
N PRO A 391 -16.61 14.22 4.16
CA PRO A 391 -16.61 14.98 2.91
C PRO A 391 -15.32 14.82 2.10
N ASP A 392 -14.19 14.63 2.79
CA ASP A 392 -12.88 14.41 2.17
C ASP A 392 -12.70 12.94 1.76
N PHE A 393 -12.39 12.70 0.49
CA PHE A 393 -12.25 11.34 -0.05
C PHE A 393 -11.03 10.59 0.49
N ASN A 394 -9.96 11.27 0.92
CA ASN A 394 -8.81 10.62 1.56
C ASN A 394 -9.18 10.14 2.97
N MET A 395 -9.99 10.91 3.68
CA MET A 395 -10.55 10.50 4.96
C MET A 395 -11.50 9.32 4.79
N ASN A 396 -12.42 9.39 3.81
CA ASN A 396 -13.31 8.28 3.49
C ASN A 396 -12.56 7.00 3.16
N HIS A 397 -11.47 7.11 2.41
CA HIS A 397 -10.67 5.95 2.03
C HIS A 397 -10.05 5.25 3.24
N LYS A 398 -9.56 6.00 4.22
CA LYS A 398 -9.07 5.43 5.49
C LYS A 398 -10.19 4.93 6.40
N ALA A 399 -11.33 5.62 6.43
CA ALA A 399 -12.50 5.16 7.18
C ALA A 399 -13.00 3.79 6.69
N ASP A 400 -13.04 3.61 5.36
CA ASP A 400 -13.34 2.32 4.73
C ASP A 400 -12.37 1.22 5.14
N TRP A 401 -11.07 1.51 5.16
CA TRP A 401 -10.05 0.58 5.63
C TRP A 401 -10.26 0.19 7.10
N PHE A 402 -10.42 1.17 7.99
CA PHE A 402 -10.70 0.89 9.40
C PHE A 402 -12.00 0.13 9.60
N LYS A 403 -13.04 0.44 8.80
CA LYS A 403 -14.31 -0.29 8.80
C LYS A 403 -14.11 -1.76 8.41
N SER A 404 -13.37 -2.02 7.32
CA SER A 404 -13.11 -3.38 6.84
C SER A 404 -12.37 -4.25 7.88
N ILE A 405 -11.44 -3.65 8.62
CA ILE A 405 -10.74 -4.32 9.72
C ILE A 405 -11.70 -4.63 10.86
N ARG A 406 -12.49 -3.64 11.29
CA ARG A 406 -13.42 -3.77 12.41
C ARG A 406 -14.51 -4.78 12.16
N GLU A 407 -15.02 -4.85 10.94
CA GLU A 407 -16.05 -5.80 10.50
C GLU A 407 -15.48 -7.18 10.15
N GLY A 408 -14.16 -7.30 10.04
CA GLY A 408 -13.47 -8.57 9.82
C GLY A 408 -13.59 -9.14 8.40
N HIS A 409 -14.14 -8.39 7.43
CA HIS A 409 -14.19 -8.86 6.04
C HIS A 409 -12.83 -8.72 5.32
N LEU A 410 -11.94 -7.84 5.81
CA LEU A 410 -10.54 -7.69 5.40
C LEU A 410 -10.34 -7.34 3.90
N ARG A 411 -11.38 -6.87 3.24
CA ARG A 411 -11.36 -6.46 1.83
C ARG A 411 -11.93 -5.06 1.67
N PRO A 412 -11.09 -4.03 1.86
CA PRO A 412 -11.49 -2.64 1.71
C PRO A 412 -11.76 -2.28 0.24
N ALA A 413 -12.25 -1.06 0.00
CA ALA A 413 -12.68 -0.58 -1.32
C ALA A 413 -11.60 -0.72 -2.42
N VAL A 414 -10.33 -0.58 -2.07
CA VAL A 414 -9.19 -0.89 -2.95
C VAL A 414 -8.30 -1.92 -2.27
N ASP A 415 -8.83 -3.12 -2.15
CA ASP A 415 -8.07 -4.28 -1.67
C ASP A 415 -6.77 -4.47 -2.48
N ILE A 416 -5.76 -5.04 -1.85
CA ILE A 416 -4.44 -5.24 -2.48
C ILE A 416 -4.52 -5.95 -3.85
N GLU A 417 -5.47 -6.86 -4.03
CA GLU A 417 -5.65 -7.55 -5.31
C GLU A 417 -6.11 -6.60 -6.42
N ILE A 418 -7.01 -5.66 -6.08
CA ILE A 418 -7.44 -4.59 -6.99
C ILE A 418 -6.26 -3.65 -7.31
N GLY A 419 -5.50 -3.25 -6.28
CA GLY A 419 -4.31 -2.44 -6.45
C GLY A 419 -3.24 -3.11 -7.30
N HIS A 420 -3.02 -4.40 -7.09
CA HIS A 420 -2.10 -5.22 -7.89
C HIS A 420 -2.52 -5.24 -9.38
N ARG A 421 -3.80 -5.40 -9.70
CA ARG A 421 -4.28 -5.38 -11.09
C ARG A 421 -4.07 -4.04 -11.77
N ALA A 422 -4.35 -2.94 -11.08
CA ALA A 422 -4.07 -1.62 -11.61
C ALA A 422 -2.56 -1.39 -11.83
N ALA A 423 -1.72 -1.82 -10.90
CA ALA A 423 -0.26 -1.78 -11.05
C ALA A 423 0.25 -2.68 -12.18
N THR A 424 -0.37 -3.85 -12.40
CA THR A 424 -0.04 -4.77 -13.50
C THR A 424 -0.26 -4.11 -14.86
N LEU A 425 -1.37 -3.40 -15.06
CA LEU A 425 -1.58 -2.61 -16.29
C LEU A 425 -0.44 -1.60 -16.49
N CYS A 426 -0.09 -0.83 -15.46
CA CYS A 426 1.01 0.14 -15.54
C CYS A 426 2.34 -0.53 -15.90
N ASN A 427 2.66 -1.65 -15.25
CA ASN A 427 3.91 -2.38 -15.43
C ASN A 427 4.01 -2.98 -16.84
N LEU A 428 2.92 -3.60 -17.33
CA LEU A 428 2.89 -4.20 -18.65
C LEU A 428 2.88 -3.15 -19.78
N GLY A 429 2.28 -1.96 -19.56
CA GLY A 429 2.41 -0.83 -20.46
C GLY A 429 3.87 -0.40 -20.63
N ASN A 430 4.58 -0.17 -19.53
CA ASN A 430 6.01 0.11 -19.54
C ASN A 430 6.82 -1.01 -20.22
N LEU A 431 6.50 -2.25 -19.90
CA LEU A 431 7.21 -3.41 -20.45
C LEU A 431 7.01 -3.56 -21.96
N SER A 432 5.79 -3.39 -22.45
CA SER A 432 5.48 -3.40 -23.88
C SER A 432 6.27 -2.33 -24.64
N MET A 433 6.35 -1.11 -24.10
CA MET A 433 7.15 -0.03 -24.67
C MET A 433 8.65 -0.36 -24.69
N LEU A 434 9.18 -0.88 -23.57
CA LEU A 434 10.61 -1.26 -23.45
C LEU A 434 11.00 -2.35 -24.45
N LEU A 435 10.11 -3.31 -24.69
CA LEU A 435 10.33 -4.42 -25.59
C LEU A 435 9.97 -4.12 -27.05
N GLY A 436 9.26 -3.00 -27.30
CA GLY A 436 8.84 -2.57 -28.64
C GLY A 436 7.87 -3.53 -29.31
N ARG A 437 7.04 -4.25 -28.54
CA ARG A 437 6.09 -5.23 -29.08
C ARG A 437 4.85 -5.41 -28.24
N THR A 438 3.79 -5.93 -28.86
CA THR A 438 2.57 -6.33 -28.18
C THR A 438 2.84 -7.51 -27.24
N LEU A 439 2.31 -7.42 -26.03
CA LEU A 439 2.31 -8.49 -25.04
C LEU A 439 0.90 -9.07 -24.89
N VAL A 440 0.79 -10.38 -24.79
CA VAL A 440 -0.47 -11.08 -24.50
C VAL A 440 -0.43 -11.53 -23.03
N TRP A 441 -1.21 -10.89 -22.19
CA TRP A 441 -1.26 -11.17 -20.78
C TRP A 441 -2.35 -12.19 -20.44
N ASP A 442 -1.95 -13.27 -19.78
CA ASP A 442 -2.85 -14.22 -19.13
C ASP A 442 -2.89 -13.90 -17.62
N GLY A 443 -3.99 -13.31 -17.19
CA GLY A 443 -4.12 -12.88 -15.79
C GLY A 443 -4.41 -14.00 -14.81
N ASP A 444 -4.87 -15.16 -15.27
CA ASP A 444 -5.10 -16.31 -14.40
C ASP A 444 -3.77 -17.00 -14.08
N ARG A 445 -2.90 -17.13 -15.08
CA ARG A 445 -1.53 -17.64 -14.92
C ARG A 445 -0.55 -16.56 -14.46
N GLN A 446 -0.92 -15.31 -14.60
CA GLN A 446 -0.10 -14.12 -14.33
C GLN A 446 1.25 -14.17 -15.06
N GLU A 447 1.18 -14.40 -16.36
CA GLU A 447 2.35 -14.47 -17.26
C GLU A 447 2.02 -13.83 -18.62
N VAL A 448 3.08 -13.47 -19.33
CA VAL A 448 2.98 -13.08 -20.75
C VAL A 448 3.07 -14.34 -21.58
N VAL A 449 2.02 -14.62 -22.36
CA VAL A 449 1.90 -15.88 -23.12
C VAL A 449 2.97 -15.96 -24.20
N GLY A 450 3.78 -17.03 -24.13
CA GLY A 450 4.78 -17.33 -25.15
C GLY A 450 5.98 -16.38 -25.23
N ASP A 451 6.19 -15.54 -24.20
CA ASP A 451 7.28 -14.56 -24.18
C ASP A 451 8.16 -14.68 -22.93
N GLU A 452 9.18 -15.52 -23.00
CA GLU A 452 10.10 -15.74 -21.87
C GLU A 452 10.90 -14.50 -21.49
N GLN A 453 11.24 -13.63 -22.43
CA GLN A 453 11.97 -12.39 -22.14
C GLN A 453 11.09 -11.45 -21.31
N ALA A 454 9.83 -11.27 -21.74
CA ALA A 454 8.86 -10.48 -20.98
C ALA A 454 8.63 -11.07 -19.58
N ASN A 455 8.47 -12.39 -19.47
CA ASN A 455 8.24 -13.06 -18.20
C ASN A 455 9.41 -12.92 -17.21
N ARG A 456 10.65 -12.86 -17.68
CA ARG A 456 11.80 -12.55 -16.83
C ARG A 456 11.78 -11.12 -16.29
N LEU A 457 11.21 -10.20 -17.03
CA LEU A 457 11.10 -8.78 -16.66
C LEU A 457 9.84 -8.46 -15.81
N LEU A 458 9.02 -9.46 -15.50
CA LEU A 458 7.93 -9.32 -14.52
C LEU A 458 8.45 -9.20 -13.08
N ASP A 459 9.72 -9.44 -12.87
CA ASP A 459 10.44 -9.31 -11.61
C ASP A 459 11.71 -8.47 -11.78
N LYS A 460 12.34 -8.13 -10.66
CA LYS A 460 13.67 -7.51 -10.64
C LYS A 460 14.50 -8.06 -9.47
N PRO A 461 15.83 -8.07 -9.57
CA PRO A 461 16.68 -8.34 -8.42
C PRO A 461 16.41 -7.33 -7.29
N GLN A 462 16.45 -7.81 -6.05
CA GLN A 462 16.35 -6.98 -4.85
C GLN A 462 17.66 -7.06 -4.07
N ARG A 463 18.05 -5.93 -3.49
CA ARG A 463 19.29 -5.82 -2.72
C ARG A 463 19.07 -6.33 -1.30
N TYR A 464 19.90 -7.32 -0.89
CA TYR A 464 19.93 -7.77 0.50
C TYR A 464 20.37 -6.65 1.46
N PRO A 465 19.76 -6.51 2.66
CA PRO A 465 18.76 -7.39 3.26
C PRO A 465 17.29 -7.00 2.96
N TYR A 466 17.03 -6.14 1.99
CA TYR A 466 15.73 -5.56 1.68
C TYR A 466 14.99 -6.37 0.61
N VAL A 467 14.69 -7.62 0.94
CA VAL A 467 14.06 -8.59 0.03
C VAL A 467 12.67 -9.00 0.52
N LEU A 468 11.83 -9.48 -0.42
CA LEU A 468 10.49 -10.04 -0.15
C LEU A 468 10.57 -11.37 0.59
#